data_24edd1062152ca0d7e9536ce6c567831
#
_entry.id   24edd1062152ca0d7e9536ce6c567831
#
_cell.length_a   1.000
_cell.length_b   1.000
_cell.length_c   1.000
_cell.angle_alpha   90.00
_cell.angle_beta   90.00
_cell.angle_gamma   90.00
#
_symmetry.space_group_name_H-M   'P 1'
#
loop_
_entity.id
_entity.type
_entity.pdbx_description
1 polymer ?
#
loop_
_entity_poly.entity_id
_entity_poly.type
_entity_poly.pdbx_seq_one_letter_code
_entity_poly.pdbx_strand_id
1 'polypeptide(L)'
;MKKQFFNYLGAIHIHTKLSDGTGDINSISKAAKKAGLNWIIITDHNNFDIKEGFYNGVCVIKGEEISPCSSNHYIALDIKNLINPSDDTQKFVDEVRAQGGFGFAAHPDEADNRKNKAHPIKWTNKSVIPDGIEIWNWFSDWADDYDETNIFKIAYSYFFRHKLIQGPHKETLKWWDELNKKSENIIPAIAGVDAHALKISKYIIPIKIFPYKDCFKTLANVITLENEIPKDFESQKKLILSSIKNGNNLMINRHIKNEIPLIYVENKTIIVKLSTKAEIKIIQNGTQIFTENTKNLKFPIDENAKYRIEIDLKNQPWIFSNQISIK
;
A
#
# COMPACT_ATOMS: atom_id res chain seq x y z
N MET A 1 25.85 -18.14 12.69
CA MET A 1 25.67 -16.69 13.02
C MET A 1 24.18 -16.38 13.01
N LYS A 2 23.66 -15.57 13.95
CA LYS A 2 22.26 -15.10 13.87
C LYS A 2 22.14 -14.14 12.68
N LYS A 3 21.21 -14.39 11.76
CA LYS A 3 20.89 -13.44 10.69
C LYS A 3 20.42 -12.12 11.32
N GLN A 4 21.01 -11.01 10.92
CA GLN A 4 20.59 -9.67 11.29
C GLN A 4 19.68 -9.15 10.18
N PHE A 5 18.59 -8.49 10.56
CA PHE A 5 17.66 -7.91 9.60
C PHE A 5 17.44 -6.43 9.89
N PHE A 6 17.34 -5.65 8.84
CA PHE A 6 17.10 -4.22 8.87
C PHE A 6 15.77 -3.91 8.23
N ASN A 7 14.92 -3.15 8.92
CA ASN A 7 13.57 -2.85 8.46
C ASN A 7 13.45 -1.38 8.07
N TYR A 8 12.90 -1.14 6.89
CA TYR A 8 12.69 0.20 6.34
C TYR A 8 11.22 0.40 6.02
N LEU A 9 10.60 1.33 6.76
CA LEU A 9 9.19 1.65 6.62
C LEU A 9 8.99 2.72 5.56
N GLY A 10 7.96 2.57 4.74
CA GLY A 10 7.56 3.59 3.78
C GLY A 10 6.07 3.65 3.57
N ALA A 11 5.64 4.74 2.96
CA ALA A 11 4.27 4.95 2.52
C ALA A 11 4.24 5.21 1.02
N ILE A 12 3.18 4.70 0.38
CA ILE A 12 2.91 4.83 -1.05
C ILE A 12 1.53 5.46 -1.20
N HIS A 13 1.26 6.05 -2.36
CA HIS A 13 0.01 6.70 -2.70
C HIS A 13 -0.18 7.98 -1.89
N ILE A 14 0.48 9.03 -2.35
CA ILE A 14 0.55 10.32 -1.65
C ILE A 14 0.41 11.44 -2.68
N HIS A 15 -0.49 12.37 -2.41
CA HIS A 15 -0.78 13.51 -3.27
C HIS A 15 -0.24 14.79 -2.69
N THR A 16 0.31 15.64 -3.54
CA THR A 16 0.82 16.96 -3.19
C THR A 16 -0.09 18.06 -3.74
N LYS A 17 0.30 19.32 -3.51
CA LYS A 17 -0.36 20.48 -4.13
C LYS A 17 -0.19 20.56 -5.66
N LEU A 18 0.55 19.65 -6.30
CA LEU A 18 0.66 19.56 -7.76
C LEU A 18 -0.54 18.83 -8.37
N SER A 19 -1.30 18.08 -7.57
CA SER A 19 -2.62 17.57 -7.94
C SER A 19 -3.68 18.14 -6.97
N ASP A 20 -4.25 17.31 -6.13
CA ASP A 20 -5.35 17.67 -5.23
C ASP A 20 -5.01 17.54 -3.74
N GLY A 21 -3.79 17.18 -3.40
CA GLY A 21 -3.28 17.29 -2.04
C GLY A 21 -3.00 18.72 -1.60
N THR A 22 -2.73 18.95 -0.31
CA THR A 22 -2.51 20.31 0.23
C THR A 22 -1.08 20.58 0.66
N GLY A 23 -0.21 19.56 0.68
CA GLY A 23 1.17 19.65 1.11
C GLY A 23 2.16 19.85 -0.04
N ASP A 24 3.30 20.45 0.27
CA ASP A 24 4.48 20.38 -0.57
C ASP A 24 5.43 19.27 -0.08
N ILE A 25 6.45 18.95 -0.89
CA ILE A 25 7.41 17.90 -0.59
C ILE A 25 8.10 18.06 0.77
N ASN A 26 8.39 19.31 1.18
CA ASN A 26 9.04 19.58 2.45
C ASN A 26 8.12 19.32 3.65
N SER A 27 6.86 19.73 3.56
CA SER A 27 5.87 19.49 4.61
C SER A 27 5.52 18.01 4.72
N ILE A 28 5.39 17.31 3.59
CA ILE A 28 5.08 15.88 3.52
C ILE A 28 6.25 15.07 4.08
N SER A 29 7.49 15.32 3.64
CA SER A 29 8.67 14.60 4.14
C SER A 29 8.94 14.86 5.62
N LYS A 30 8.68 16.07 6.15
CA LYS A 30 8.70 16.34 7.60
C LYS A 30 7.66 15.52 8.36
N ALA A 31 6.46 15.37 7.80
CA ALA A 31 5.41 14.54 8.40
C ALA A 31 5.80 13.05 8.38
N ALA A 32 6.37 12.56 7.27
CA ALA A 32 6.89 11.22 7.12
C ALA A 32 7.99 10.92 8.14
N LYS A 33 8.99 11.81 8.27
CA LYS A 33 10.05 11.70 9.29
C LYS A 33 9.49 11.63 10.71
N LYS A 34 8.54 12.50 11.05
CA LYS A 34 7.87 12.50 12.37
C LYS A 34 7.05 11.23 12.61
N ALA A 35 6.58 10.58 11.56
CA ALA A 35 5.90 9.29 11.63
C ALA A 35 6.87 8.10 11.66
N GLY A 36 8.19 8.32 11.54
CA GLY A 36 9.22 7.29 11.55
C GLY A 36 9.35 6.52 10.24
N LEU A 37 8.94 7.13 9.10
CA LEU A 37 9.15 6.57 7.78
C LEU A 37 10.57 6.84 7.28
N ASN A 38 11.13 5.88 6.57
CA ASN A 38 12.44 5.96 5.92
C ASN A 38 12.32 6.44 4.47
N TRP A 39 11.22 6.10 3.81
CA TRP A 39 10.95 6.43 2.42
C TRP A 39 9.46 6.68 2.16
N ILE A 40 9.16 7.44 1.12
CA ILE A 40 7.81 7.68 0.62
C ILE A 40 7.81 7.69 -0.90
N ILE A 41 6.68 7.32 -1.52
CA ILE A 41 6.44 7.44 -2.95
C ILE A 41 5.25 8.37 -3.15
N ILE A 42 5.50 9.48 -3.83
CA ILE A 42 4.49 10.48 -4.21
C ILE A 42 3.94 10.10 -5.57
N THR A 43 2.61 10.15 -5.71
CA THR A 43 1.89 9.68 -6.90
C THR A 43 0.78 10.67 -7.24
N ASP A 44 1.15 11.92 -7.53
CA ASP A 44 0.18 12.96 -7.92
C ASP A 44 -0.65 12.52 -9.14
N HIS A 45 -1.94 12.89 -9.16
CA HIS A 45 -2.83 12.62 -10.29
C HIS A 45 -2.33 13.26 -11.58
N ASN A 46 -2.04 12.43 -12.60
CA ASN A 46 -1.64 12.88 -13.93
C ASN A 46 -0.56 13.98 -13.89
N ASN A 47 0.38 13.87 -12.94
CA ASN A 47 1.46 14.81 -12.73
C ASN A 47 2.74 14.10 -12.31
N PHE A 48 3.88 14.48 -12.90
CA PHE A 48 5.18 13.85 -12.66
C PHE A 48 6.29 14.86 -12.34
N ASP A 49 5.92 16.08 -11.93
CA ASP A 49 6.85 17.21 -11.74
C ASP A 49 7.56 17.24 -10.38
N ILE A 50 7.29 16.26 -9.49
CA ILE A 50 8.00 16.14 -8.22
C ILE A 50 9.49 15.92 -8.45
N LYS A 51 10.31 16.70 -7.78
CA LYS A 51 11.76 16.47 -7.74
C LYS A 51 12.08 15.47 -6.63
N GLU A 52 12.39 14.25 -7.02
CA GLU A 52 12.78 13.19 -6.09
C GLU A 52 14.17 13.44 -5.46
N GLY A 53 14.45 12.79 -4.33
CA GLY A 53 15.70 12.96 -3.59
C GLY A 53 15.52 12.75 -2.08
N PHE A 54 16.54 13.11 -1.31
CA PHE A 54 16.43 13.11 0.15
C PHE A 54 15.87 14.44 0.67
N TYR A 55 14.77 14.37 1.40
CA TYR A 55 14.15 15.52 2.07
C TYR A 55 13.94 15.21 3.54
N ASN A 56 14.47 16.04 4.42
CA ASN A 56 14.38 15.84 5.88
C ASN A 56 14.88 14.46 6.35
N GLY A 57 15.82 13.83 5.59
CA GLY A 57 16.32 12.48 5.87
C GLY A 57 15.37 11.35 5.50
N VAL A 58 14.36 11.62 4.66
CA VAL A 58 13.46 10.62 4.05
C VAL A 58 13.79 10.52 2.57
N CYS A 59 13.87 9.31 2.04
CA CYS A 59 13.99 9.06 0.62
C CYS A 59 12.62 9.29 -0.04
N VAL A 60 12.52 10.32 -0.89
CA VAL A 60 11.30 10.68 -1.60
C VAL A 60 11.44 10.29 -3.06
N ILE A 61 10.64 9.34 -3.48
CA ILE A 61 10.58 8.79 -4.84
C ILE A 61 9.33 9.33 -5.51
N LYS A 62 9.43 9.65 -6.80
CA LYS A 62 8.28 10.05 -7.60
C LYS A 62 7.69 8.85 -8.35
N GLY A 63 6.39 8.83 -8.42
CA GLY A 63 5.55 8.03 -9.27
C GLY A 63 4.43 8.90 -9.82
N GLU A 64 3.44 8.30 -10.42
CA GLU A 64 2.25 8.94 -10.94
C GLU A 64 1.03 8.09 -10.60
N GLU A 65 -0.07 8.70 -10.21
CA GLU A 65 -1.37 8.05 -10.31
C GLU A 65 -2.03 8.48 -11.63
N ILE A 66 -1.98 7.57 -12.61
CA ILE A 66 -2.70 7.74 -13.86
C ILE A 66 -4.18 7.62 -13.55
N SER A 67 -4.91 8.72 -13.72
CA SER A 67 -6.29 8.86 -13.25
C SER A 67 -7.21 9.27 -14.41
N PRO A 68 -7.81 8.29 -15.12
CA PRO A 68 -8.92 8.56 -16.02
C PRO A 68 -10.13 9.12 -15.26
N CYS A 69 -10.99 9.89 -15.93
CA CYS A 69 -12.09 10.59 -15.27
C CYS A 69 -13.15 9.68 -14.62
N SER A 70 -13.18 8.40 -14.95
CA SER A 70 -14.29 7.51 -14.59
C SER A 70 -13.93 6.35 -13.67
N SER A 71 -12.76 5.73 -13.85
CA SER A 71 -12.37 4.50 -13.14
C SER A 71 -10.96 4.05 -13.55
N ASN A 72 -10.48 2.94 -12.99
CA ASN A 72 -9.24 2.29 -13.37
C ASN A 72 -7.98 3.15 -13.12
N HIS A 73 -7.88 3.73 -11.94
CA HIS A 73 -6.68 4.45 -11.55
C HIS A 73 -5.49 3.48 -11.41
N TYR A 74 -4.29 3.97 -11.77
CA TYR A 74 -3.10 3.14 -11.81
C TYR A 74 -1.88 3.86 -11.23
N ILE A 75 -1.30 3.33 -10.19
CA ILE A 75 -0.06 3.83 -9.58
C ILE A 75 1.11 3.36 -10.44
N ALA A 76 1.68 4.26 -11.23
CA ALA A 76 2.84 4.01 -12.09
C ALA A 76 4.14 4.38 -11.39
N LEU A 77 5.10 3.45 -11.37
CA LEU A 77 6.39 3.58 -10.71
C LEU A 77 7.53 3.27 -11.69
N ASP A 78 8.70 3.86 -11.42
CA ASP A 78 9.93 3.70 -12.25
C ASP A 78 9.74 4.10 -13.71
N ILE A 79 8.82 5.03 -13.96
CA ILE A 79 8.60 5.66 -15.28
C ILE A 79 9.58 6.81 -15.48
N LYS A 80 9.82 7.18 -16.73
CA LYS A 80 10.75 8.27 -17.13
C LYS A 80 10.01 9.56 -17.43
N ASN A 81 8.82 9.45 -18.01
CA ASN A 81 7.99 10.55 -18.45
C ASN A 81 6.56 10.34 -18.00
N LEU A 82 5.83 11.45 -17.86
CA LEU A 82 4.39 11.48 -17.60
C LEU A 82 3.65 10.60 -18.61
N ILE A 83 2.62 9.90 -18.13
CA ILE A 83 1.71 9.10 -18.94
C ILE A 83 0.33 9.74 -18.91
N ASN A 84 -0.19 10.09 -20.09
CA ASN A 84 -1.51 10.69 -20.16
C ASN A 84 -2.61 9.67 -19.86
N PRO A 85 -3.63 10.04 -19.07
CA PRO A 85 -4.77 9.17 -18.82
C PRO A 85 -5.53 8.86 -20.11
N SER A 86 -6.11 7.68 -20.18
CA SER A 86 -6.91 7.20 -21.30
C SER A 86 -8.05 6.34 -20.79
N ASP A 87 -9.19 6.36 -21.48
CA ASP A 87 -10.29 5.44 -21.19
C ASP A 87 -9.93 3.98 -21.56
N ASP A 88 -8.93 3.80 -22.41
CA ASP A 88 -8.33 2.50 -22.69
C ASP A 88 -7.28 2.17 -21.62
N THR A 89 -7.69 1.37 -20.64
CA THR A 89 -6.85 0.92 -19.53
C THR A 89 -5.61 0.17 -19.99
N GLN A 90 -5.71 -0.66 -21.04
CA GLN A 90 -4.57 -1.42 -21.56
C GLN A 90 -3.48 -0.50 -22.08
N LYS A 91 -3.88 0.59 -22.75
CA LYS A 91 -2.96 1.54 -23.35
C LYS A 91 -1.99 2.14 -22.35
N PHE A 92 -2.47 2.70 -21.23
CA PHE A 92 -1.57 3.31 -20.25
C PHE A 92 -0.77 2.27 -19.46
N VAL A 93 -1.32 1.07 -19.21
CA VAL A 93 -0.54 -0.02 -18.61
C VAL A 93 0.63 -0.43 -19.50
N ASP A 94 0.41 -0.51 -20.83
CA ASP A 94 1.46 -0.84 -21.79
C ASP A 94 2.47 0.30 -21.94
N GLU A 95 2.04 1.58 -21.85
CA GLU A 95 2.95 2.73 -21.85
C GLU A 95 3.87 2.74 -20.62
N VAL A 96 3.38 2.38 -19.44
CA VAL A 96 4.20 2.19 -18.22
C VAL A 96 5.28 1.14 -18.47
N ARG A 97 4.90 -0.01 -19.00
CA ARG A 97 5.81 -1.13 -19.32
C ARG A 97 6.83 -0.75 -20.40
N ALA A 98 6.40 -0.03 -21.42
CA ALA A 98 7.27 0.45 -22.50
C ALA A 98 8.37 1.39 -22.00
N GLN A 99 8.14 2.12 -20.92
CA GLN A 99 9.16 2.94 -20.26
C GLN A 99 10.11 2.13 -19.35
N GLY A 100 9.86 0.83 -19.14
CA GLY A 100 10.56 -0.05 -18.19
C GLY A 100 10.00 -0.01 -16.77
N GLY A 101 8.95 0.80 -16.56
CA GLY A 101 8.23 0.93 -15.31
C GLY A 101 7.36 -0.28 -14.97
N PHE A 102 6.60 -0.15 -13.92
CA PHE A 102 5.59 -1.11 -13.46
C PHE A 102 4.54 -0.36 -12.63
N GLY A 103 3.38 -0.98 -12.40
CA GLY A 103 2.38 -0.27 -11.62
C GLY A 103 1.35 -1.17 -10.94
N PHE A 104 0.47 -0.52 -10.18
CA PHE A 104 -0.52 -1.16 -9.34
C PHE A 104 -1.91 -0.63 -9.66
N ALA A 105 -2.90 -1.53 -9.79
CA ALA A 105 -4.30 -1.11 -9.78
C ALA A 105 -4.59 -0.44 -8.44
N ALA A 106 -4.91 0.85 -8.45
CA ALA A 106 -5.18 1.64 -7.26
C ALA A 106 -6.60 1.36 -6.73
N HIS A 107 -6.76 1.26 -5.39
CA HIS A 107 -8.04 1.08 -4.68
C HIS A 107 -9.13 0.32 -5.51
N PRO A 108 -8.86 -0.92 -5.97
CA PRO A 108 -9.63 -1.57 -7.04
C PRO A 108 -11.08 -1.91 -6.68
N ASP A 109 -11.44 -1.93 -5.42
CA ASP A 109 -12.79 -2.22 -4.92
C ASP A 109 -13.35 -1.09 -4.05
N GLU A 110 -13.00 0.17 -4.36
CA GLU A 110 -13.57 1.32 -3.67
C GLU A 110 -15.11 1.29 -3.77
N ALA A 111 -15.80 1.36 -2.61
CA ALA A 111 -17.23 1.11 -2.55
C ALA A 111 -18.07 2.23 -3.18
N ASP A 112 -19.20 1.81 -3.77
CA ASP A 112 -20.21 2.66 -4.41
C ASP A 112 -21.06 3.48 -3.41
N ASN A 113 -20.76 3.44 -2.12
CA ASN A 113 -21.63 3.95 -1.07
C ASN A 113 -21.62 5.47 -0.91
N ARG A 114 -20.84 6.19 -1.70
CA ARG A 114 -20.87 7.65 -1.69
C ARG A 114 -22.20 8.14 -2.27
N LYS A 115 -23.14 8.51 -1.41
CA LYS A 115 -24.45 9.09 -1.79
C LYS A 115 -24.32 10.37 -2.60
N ASN A 116 -23.16 10.93 -2.72
CA ASN A 116 -22.83 12.13 -3.48
C ASN A 116 -22.03 11.83 -4.72
N LYS A 117 -22.67 11.42 -5.79
CA LYS A 117 -22.31 11.68 -7.21
C LYS A 117 -20.83 11.60 -7.66
N ALA A 118 -19.88 11.32 -6.79
CA ALA A 118 -18.54 10.93 -7.21
C ALA A 118 -18.64 9.47 -7.67
N HIS A 119 -18.40 9.22 -8.95
CA HIS A 119 -18.33 7.86 -9.45
C HIS A 119 -17.30 7.07 -8.67
N PRO A 120 -17.58 5.79 -8.32
CA PRO A 120 -16.58 4.95 -7.67
C PRO A 120 -15.36 4.83 -8.59
N ILE A 121 -14.19 5.08 -8.02
CA ILE A 121 -12.92 5.08 -8.77
C ILE A 121 -12.32 3.67 -8.77
N LYS A 122 -13.14 2.65 -8.85
CA LYS A 122 -12.71 1.25 -8.79
C LYS A 122 -12.12 0.74 -10.10
N TRP A 123 -11.36 -0.33 -10.00
CA TRP A 123 -10.85 -1.02 -11.18
C TRP A 123 -11.93 -1.90 -11.81
N THR A 124 -12.50 -1.45 -12.90
CA THR A 124 -13.61 -2.12 -13.61
C THR A 124 -13.15 -3.05 -14.72
N ASN A 125 -12.02 -2.76 -15.35
CA ASN A 125 -11.51 -3.55 -16.48
C ASN A 125 -10.67 -4.73 -16.00
N LYS A 126 -11.32 -5.79 -15.53
CA LYS A 126 -10.65 -7.01 -15.04
C LYS A 126 -9.97 -7.84 -16.14
N SER A 127 -10.13 -7.51 -17.42
CA SER A 127 -9.41 -8.16 -18.53
C SER A 127 -7.97 -7.67 -18.67
N VAL A 128 -7.68 -6.45 -18.21
CA VAL A 128 -6.32 -5.91 -18.14
C VAL A 128 -5.64 -6.42 -16.87
N ILE A 129 -4.50 -7.07 -17.05
CA ILE A 129 -3.71 -7.59 -15.94
C ILE A 129 -2.70 -6.53 -15.50
N PRO A 130 -2.86 -5.91 -14.31
CA PRO A 130 -1.89 -4.97 -13.78
C PRO A 130 -0.61 -5.69 -13.35
N ASP A 131 0.50 -4.95 -13.20
CA ASP A 131 1.75 -5.55 -12.68
C ASP A 131 1.65 -5.86 -11.18
N GLY A 132 0.80 -5.14 -10.46
CA GLY A 132 0.50 -5.36 -9.04
C GLY A 132 -0.86 -4.78 -8.65
N ILE A 133 -1.23 -4.95 -7.38
CA ILE A 133 -2.51 -4.48 -6.83
C ILE A 133 -2.27 -3.73 -5.52
N GLU A 134 -2.91 -2.58 -5.34
CA GLU A 134 -3.08 -1.95 -4.04
C GLU A 134 -4.21 -2.67 -3.30
N ILE A 135 -3.85 -3.67 -2.49
CA ILE A 135 -4.86 -4.51 -1.80
C ILE A 135 -5.48 -3.82 -0.59
N TRP A 136 -4.84 -2.79 -0.09
CA TRP A 136 -5.27 -2.08 1.11
C TRP A 136 -5.07 -0.58 0.92
N ASN A 137 -6.17 0.17 0.88
CA ASN A 137 -6.14 1.63 0.78
C ASN A 137 -6.85 2.23 1.98
N TRP A 138 -6.12 3.05 2.76
CA TRP A 138 -6.67 3.60 3.99
C TRP A 138 -7.76 4.64 3.74
N PHE A 139 -7.64 5.45 2.68
CA PHE A 139 -8.64 6.47 2.36
C PHE A 139 -9.95 5.83 1.91
N SER A 140 -9.89 4.73 1.14
CA SER A 140 -11.06 3.96 0.73
C SER A 140 -11.76 3.31 1.91
N ASP A 141 -11.01 2.67 2.85
CA ASP A 141 -11.57 2.12 4.10
C ASP A 141 -12.39 3.17 4.87
N TRP A 142 -11.87 4.41 4.93
CA TRP A 142 -12.59 5.50 5.58
C TRP A 142 -13.80 5.97 4.76
N ALA A 143 -13.66 6.06 3.43
CA ALA A 143 -14.70 6.54 2.54
C ALA A 143 -15.94 5.62 2.55
N ASP A 144 -15.76 4.33 2.75
CA ASP A 144 -16.84 3.34 2.82
C ASP A 144 -17.81 3.59 3.97
N ASP A 145 -17.30 4.08 5.11
CA ASP A 145 -18.10 4.39 6.28
C ASP A 145 -18.55 5.87 6.36
N TYR A 146 -18.07 6.71 5.43
CA TYR A 146 -18.38 8.13 5.44
C TYR A 146 -19.81 8.42 4.99
N ASP A 147 -20.57 9.09 5.87
CA ASP A 147 -21.94 9.55 5.60
C ASP A 147 -22.06 11.05 5.88
N GLU A 148 -21.99 11.86 4.83
CA GLU A 148 -22.03 13.32 4.94
C GLU A 148 -23.36 13.88 5.44
N THR A 149 -24.44 13.07 5.44
CA THR A 149 -25.76 13.47 5.93
C THR A 149 -25.89 13.34 7.45
N ASN A 150 -24.96 12.60 8.08
CA ASN A 150 -24.99 12.32 9.50
C ASN A 150 -23.81 13.01 10.23
N ILE A 151 -24.11 14.12 10.95
CA ILE A 151 -23.11 14.91 11.67
C ILE A 151 -22.36 14.09 12.74
N PHE A 152 -23.01 13.10 13.36
CA PHE A 152 -22.37 12.23 14.34
C PHE A 152 -21.38 11.26 13.69
N LYS A 153 -21.70 10.74 12.49
CA LYS A 153 -20.77 9.93 11.71
C LYS A 153 -19.59 10.77 11.20
N ILE A 154 -19.83 12.00 10.76
CA ILE A 154 -18.76 12.95 10.39
C ILE A 154 -17.83 13.19 11.58
N ALA A 155 -18.37 13.52 12.75
CA ALA A 155 -17.58 13.73 13.96
C ALA A 155 -16.83 12.44 14.37
N TYR A 156 -17.51 11.29 14.34
CA TYR A 156 -16.88 10.00 14.64
C TYR A 156 -15.75 9.68 13.65
N SER A 157 -15.98 9.84 12.36
CA SER A 157 -14.95 9.60 11.32
C SER A 157 -13.77 10.55 11.45
N TYR A 158 -13.98 11.75 11.96
CA TYR A 158 -12.91 12.71 12.21
C TYR A 158 -12.07 12.36 13.46
N PHE A 159 -12.72 12.05 14.58
CA PHE A 159 -12.02 11.79 15.85
C PHE A 159 -11.49 10.36 15.97
N PHE A 160 -12.17 9.39 15.38
CA PHE A 160 -11.88 7.95 15.49
C PHE A 160 -11.54 7.29 14.16
N ARG A 161 -11.06 8.08 13.18
CA ARG A 161 -10.74 7.63 11.80
C ARG A 161 -9.88 6.36 11.73
N HIS A 162 -8.99 6.16 12.70
CA HIS A 162 -8.16 4.98 12.79
C HIS A 162 -8.94 3.68 13.14
N LYS A 163 -10.14 3.82 13.70
CA LYS A 163 -11.03 2.67 13.97
C LYS A 163 -11.80 2.23 12.71
N LEU A 164 -11.73 3.01 11.65
CA LEU A 164 -12.38 2.73 10.38
C LEU A 164 -11.50 1.91 9.43
N ILE A 165 -10.28 1.56 9.84
CA ILE A 165 -9.41 0.68 9.08
C ILE A 165 -9.93 -0.75 9.21
N GLN A 166 -10.56 -1.26 8.15
CA GLN A 166 -11.23 -2.56 8.16
C GLN A 166 -10.35 -3.69 7.64
N GLY A 167 -9.34 -3.37 6.84
CA GLY A 167 -8.47 -4.34 6.18
C GLY A 167 -8.79 -4.48 4.69
N PRO A 168 -7.97 -5.25 3.96
CA PRO A 168 -8.20 -5.48 2.54
C PRO A 168 -9.59 -6.06 2.25
N HIS A 169 -10.26 -5.53 1.23
CA HIS A 169 -11.54 -6.05 0.79
C HIS A 169 -11.40 -7.50 0.32
N LYS A 170 -12.38 -8.35 0.66
CA LYS A 170 -12.35 -9.77 0.29
C LYS A 170 -12.33 -9.98 -1.22
N GLU A 171 -13.01 -9.14 -1.98
CA GLU A 171 -13.05 -9.19 -3.43
C GLU A 171 -11.69 -8.83 -4.04
N THR A 172 -10.98 -7.83 -3.47
CA THR A 172 -9.61 -7.49 -3.85
C THR A 172 -8.66 -8.63 -3.59
N LEU A 173 -8.72 -9.24 -2.39
CA LEU A 173 -7.87 -10.40 -2.06
C LEU A 173 -8.14 -11.58 -2.99
N LYS A 174 -9.40 -11.88 -3.28
CA LYS A 174 -9.79 -12.93 -4.21
C LYS A 174 -9.24 -12.68 -5.61
N TRP A 175 -9.40 -11.46 -6.14
CA TRP A 175 -8.86 -11.10 -7.44
C TRP A 175 -7.33 -11.22 -7.49
N TRP A 176 -6.64 -10.73 -6.46
CA TRP A 176 -5.19 -10.86 -6.34
C TRP A 176 -4.73 -12.32 -6.31
N ASP A 177 -5.44 -13.19 -5.56
CA ASP A 177 -5.15 -14.62 -5.52
C ASP A 177 -5.39 -15.30 -6.87
N GLU A 178 -6.46 -14.95 -7.57
CA GLU A 178 -6.76 -15.48 -8.91
C GLU A 178 -5.70 -15.10 -9.94
N LEU A 179 -5.21 -13.85 -9.90
CA LEU A 179 -4.12 -13.40 -10.75
C LEU A 179 -2.83 -14.16 -10.43
N ASN A 180 -2.48 -14.27 -9.16
CA ASN A 180 -1.29 -15.00 -8.74
C ASN A 180 -1.37 -16.51 -9.06
N LYS A 181 -2.55 -17.12 -9.02
CA LYS A 181 -2.75 -18.53 -9.39
C LYS A 181 -2.51 -18.78 -10.88
N LYS A 182 -2.83 -17.79 -11.72
CA LYS A 182 -2.67 -17.88 -13.19
C LYS A 182 -1.29 -17.47 -13.68
N SER A 183 -0.57 -16.66 -12.91
CA SER A 183 0.73 -16.12 -13.28
C SER A 183 1.86 -17.04 -12.82
N GLU A 184 2.89 -17.19 -13.63
CA GLU A 184 4.14 -17.86 -13.22
C GLU A 184 4.94 -17.00 -12.24
N ASN A 185 4.90 -15.68 -12.41
CA ASN A 185 5.53 -14.72 -11.52
C ASN A 185 4.60 -14.29 -10.40
N ILE A 186 5.17 -13.68 -9.38
CA ILE A 186 4.39 -13.04 -8.31
C ILE A 186 3.80 -11.74 -8.89
N ILE A 187 2.49 -11.56 -8.73
CA ILE A 187 1.82 -10.27 -8.88
C ILE A 187 1.88 -9.62 -7.49
N PRO A 188 2.71 -8.58 -7.31
CA PRO A 188 2.93 -7.98 -5.99
C PRO A 188 1.72 -7.17 -5.51
N ALA A 189 1.68 -6.97 -4.19
CA ALA A 189 0.69 -6.11 -3.55
C ALA A 189 1.35 -5.02 -2.71
N ILE A 190 0.64 -3.91 -2.57
CA ILE A 190 1.01 -2.79 -1.72
C ILE A 190 -0.17 -2.35 -0.83
N ALA A 191 0.16 -1.62 0.24
CA ALA A 191 -0.79 -0.81 0.99
C ALA A 191 -0.56 0.67 0.66
N GLY A 192 -1.61 1.37 0.27
CA GLY A 192 -1.59 2.81 0.03
C GLY A 192 -2.21 3.60 1.17
N VAL A 193 -1.73 4.81 1.38
CA VAL A 193 -2.32 5.73 2.36
C VAL A 193 -3.26 6.74 1.73
N ASP A 194 -3.13 6.96 0.44
CA ASP A 194 -3.94 7.88 -0.37
C ASP A 194 -4.12 9.25 0.31
N ALA A 195 -2.95 9.83 0.65
CA ALA A 195 -2.87 10.95 1.57
C ALA A 195 -2.95 12.30 0.85
N HIS A 196 -4.02 13.05 1.09
CA HIS A 196 -4.28 14.37 0.50
C HIS A 196 -4.19 15.52 1.50
N ALA A 197 -4.43 15.25 2.79
CA ALA A 197 -4.60 16.27 3.84
C ALA A 197 -5.63 17.34 3.45
N LEU A 198 -6.81 16.92 3.00
CA LEU A 198 -7.87 17.78 2.47
C LEU A 198 -8.25 18.90 3.43
N LYS A 199 -8.53 20.09 2.90
CA LYS A 199 -9.06 21.23 3.65
C LYS A 199 -10.54 21.38 3.35
N ILE A 200 -11.38 21.28 4.38
CA ILE A 200 -12.79 21.63 4.27
C ILE A 200 -12.96 23.08 4.71
N SER A 201 -13.30 23.96 3.75
CA SER A 201 -13.50 25.40 3.97
C SER A 201 -14.94 25.76 4.38
N LYS A 202 -15.81 24.77 4.62
CA LYS A 202 -17.24 24.96 4.90
C LYS A 202 -17.51 25.60 6.27
N TYR A 203 -16.50 25.73 7.12
CA TYR A 203 -16.56 26.26 8.48
C TYR A 203 -15.68 27.50 8.61
N ILE A 204 -15.99 28.35 9.59
CA ILE A 204 -15.23 29.60 9.91
C ILE A 204 -13.72 29.31 10.14
N ILE A 205 -13.39 28.11 10.61
CA ILE A 205 -12.01 27.63 10.73
C ILE A 205 -11.84 26.46 9.76
N PRO A 206 -10.91 26.54 8.79
CA PRO A 206 -10.66 25.44 7.87
C PRO A 206 -10.16 24.21 8.63
N ILE A 207 -10.91 23.12 8.56
CA ILE A 207 -10.57 21.85 9.18
C ILE A 207 -9.74 21.04 8.19
N LYS A 208 -8.56 20.59 8.61
CA LYS A 208 -7.78 19.60 7.83
C LYS A 208 -8.28 18.20 8.13
N ILE A 209 -8.82 17.54 7.11
CA ILE A 209 -9.15 16.13 7.18
C ILE A 209 -7.92 15.35 6.75
N PHE A 210 -7.55 14.35 7.55
CA PHE A 210 -6.42 13.44 7.28
C PHE A 210 -5.08 14.14 7.06
N PRO A 211 -4.53 14.84 8.06
CA PRO A 211 -3.17 15.36 7.97
C PRO A 211 -2.19 14.24 7.61
N TYR A 212 -1.22 14.50 6.72
CA TYR A 212 -0.22 13.50 6.29
C TYR A 212 0.41 12.72 7.45
N LYS A 213 0.72 13.40 8.56
CA LYS A 213 1.27 12.76 9.76
C LYS A 213 0.38 11.65 10.32
N ASP A 214 -0.93 11.81 10.22
CA ASP A 214 -1.88 10.82 10.73
C ASP A 214 -2.00 9.66 9.72
N CYS A 215 -2.08 9.96 8.41
CA CYS A 215 -2.06 8.96 7.35
C CYS A 215 -0.82 8.06 7.47
N PHE A 216 0.36 8.65 7.67
CA PHE A 216 1.63 7.91 7.80
C PHE A 216 1.75 7.06 9.07
N LYS A 217 0.81 7.15 9.99
CA LYS A 217 0.72 6.31 11.18
C LYS A 217 -0.31 5.18 11.06
N THR A 218 -1.01 5.10 9.93
CA THR A 218 -2.01 4.07 9.67
C THR A 218 -1.41 2.87 8.97
N LEU A 219 -1.26 2.91 7.67
CA LEU A 219 -0.68 1.85 6.86
C LEU A 219 0.77 2.16 6.47
N ALA A 220 1.57 1.13 6.35
CA ALA A 220 2.91 1.24 5.79
C ALA A 220 3.31 -0.04 5.05
N ASN A 221 4.23 0.11 4.09
CA ASN A 221 4.95 -0.98 3.48
C ASN A 221 6.32 -1.10 4.14
N VAL A 222 6.71 -2.30 4.53
CA VAL A 222 7.97 -2.59 5.21
C VAL A 222 8.85 -3.43 4.30
N ILE A 223 10.03 -2.93 4.01
CA ILE A 223 11.09 -3.67 3.32
C ILE A 223 12.07 -4.17 4.36
N THR A 224 12.32 -5.47 4.38
CA THR A 224 13.27 -6.12 5.29
C THR A 224 14.50 -6.59 4.52
N LEU A 225 15.67 -6.18 4.93
CA LEU A 225 16.95 -6.46 4.27
C LEU A 225 17.91 -7.19 5.20
N GLU A 226 18.82 -8.01 4.66
CA GLU A 226 19.92 -8.62 5.40
C GLU A 226 21.11 -7.66 5.58
N ASN A 227 21.18 -6.58 4.79
CA ASN A 227 22.20 -5.53 4.89
C ASN A 227 21.54 -4.17 5.08
N GLU A 228 22.33 -3.19 5.53
CA GLU A 228 21.86 -1.81 5.59
C GLU A 228 21.51 -1.27 4.20
N ILE A 229 20.49 -0.41 4.16
CA ILE A 229 20.08 0.24 2.91
C ILE A 229 21.19 1.18 2.40
N PRO A 230 21.45 1.27 1.11
CA PRO A 230 22.42 2.20 0.53
C PRO A 230 22.18 3.64 1.00
N LYS A 231 23.26 4.43 1.13
CA LYS A 231 23.17 5.82 1.59
C LYS A 231 22.95 6.81 0.45
N ASP A 232 23.34 6.47 -0.78
CA ASP A 232 23.10 7.29 -1.94
C ASP A 232 21.65 7.10 -2.47
N PHE A 233 21.10 8.16 -3.04
CA PHE A 233 19.70 8.18 -3.45
C PHE A 233 19.36 7.15 -4.53
N GLU A 234 20.16 7.07 -5.59
CA GLU A 234 19.86 6.21 -6.74
C GLU A 234 19.87 4.72 -6.37
N SER A 235 20.87 4.27 -5.61
CA SER A 235 20.95 2.90 -5.13
C SER A 235 19.81 2.58 -4.16
N GLN A 236 19.46 3.52 -3.28
CA GLN A 236 18.35 3.36 -2.35
C GLN A 236 17.00 3.29 -3.07
N LYS A 237 16.75 4.22 -4.01
CA LYS A 237 15.55 4.22 -4.88
C LYS A 237 15.42 2.90 -5.62
N LYS A 238 16.48 2.47 -6.32
CA LYS A 238 16.49 1.21 -7.07
C LYS A 238 16.16 0.01 -6.19
N LEU A 239 16.72 -0.05 -4.98
CA LEU A 239 16.48 -1.13 -4.03
C LEU A 239 15.03 -1.12 -3.55
N ILE A 240 14.47 0.05 -3.19
CA ILE A 240 13.09 0.19 -2.75
C ILE A 240 12.14 -0.24 -3.88
N LEU A 241 12.30 0.31 -5.09
CA LEU A 241 11.44 -0.02 -6.22
C LEU A 241 11.54 -1.48 -6.61
N SER A 242 12.74 -2.07 -6.63
CA SER A 242 12.90 -3.50 -6.91
C SER A 242 12.27 -4.39 -5.84
N SER A 243 12.36 -3.99 -4.57
CA SER A 243 11.70 -4.73 -3.48
C SER A 243 10.19 -4.75 -3.64
N ILE A 244 9.59 -3.60 -3.97
CA ILE A 244 8.15 -3.47 -4.20
C ILE A 244 7.73 -4.26 -5.44
N LYS A 245 8.46 -4.11 -6.55
CA LYS A 245 8.21 -4.82 -7.81
C LYS A 245 8.21 -6.35 -7.65
N ASN A 246 9.07 -6.85 -6.77
CA ASN A 246 9.21 -8.30 -6.53
C ASN A 246 8.36 -8.80 -5.35
N GLY A 247 7.51 -7.96 -4.75
CA GLY A 247 6.70 -8.34 -3.60
C GLY A 247 7.50 -8.62 -2.31
N ASN A 248 8.70 -8.03 -2.19
CA ASN A 248 9.54 -8.16 -0.99
C ASN A 248 9.20 -7.08 0.05
N ASN A 249 7.90 -6.85 0.26
CA ASN A 249 7.38 -5.95 1.28
C ASN A 249 6.26 -6.60 2.07
N LEU A 250 6.13 -6.20 3.33
CA LEU A 250 4.99 -6.49 4.19
C LEU A 250 4.10 -5.24 4.26
N MET A 251 2.80 -5.43 4.27
CA MET A 251 1.81 -4.38 4.50
C MET A 251 1.37 -4.44 5.96
N ILE A 252 1.51 -3.34 6.70
CA ILE A 252 1.22 -3.32 8.13
C ILE A 252 0.24 -2.21 8.52
N ASN A 253 -0.71 -2.53 9.40
CA ASN A 253 -1.52 -1.57 10.10
C ASN A 253 -0.80 -1.13 11.39
N ARG A 254 -0.11 -0.01 11.31
CA ARG A 254 0.70 0.55 12.41
C ARG A 254 -0.14 1.05 13.57
N HIS A 255 -1.44 1.27 13.34
CA HIS A 255 -2.36 1.71 14.38
C HIS A 255 -2.66 0.58 15.36
N ILE A 256 -2.80 -0.66 14.86
CA ILE A 256 -3.00 -1.85 15.70
C ILE A 256 -1.76 -2.08 16.57
N LYS A 257 -0.60 -2.11 15.93
CA LYS A 257 0.68 -2.19 16.62
C LYS A 257 1.81 -1.72 15.70
N ASN A 258 2.59 -0.76 16.20
CA ASN A 258 3.76 -0.25 15.48
C ASN A 258 4.99 -1.14 15.76
N GLU A 259 4.88 -2.42 15.43
CA GLU A 259 5.94 -3.41 15.49
C GLU A 259 6.07 -4.11 14.16
N ILE A 260 7.30 -4.36 13.75
CA ILE A 260 7.59 -5.08 12.52
C ILE A 260 7.88 -6.52 12.87
N PRO A 261 7.09 -7.48 12.37
CA PRO A 261 7.37 -8.90 12.55
C PRO A 261 8.61 -9.31 11.76
N LEU A 262 9.23 -10.38 12.19
CA LEU A 262 10.24 -11.04 11.38
C LEU A 262 9.56 -12.20 10.62
N ILE A 263 9.46 -12.06 9.31
CA ILE A 263 8.89 -13.06 8.39
C ILE A 263 9.92 -13.35 7.31
N TYR A 264 10.31 -14.60 7.19
CA TYR A 264 11.27 -15.04 6.16
C TYR A 264 11.10 -16.53 5.85
N VAL A 265 11.73 -16.97 4.76
CA VAL A 265 11.78 -18.39 4.38
C VAL A 265 13.19 -18.92 4.60
N GLU A 266 13.31 -20.08 5.21
CA GLU A 266 14.55 -20.81 5.40
C GLU A 266 14.30 -22.31 5.26
N ASN A 267 15.06 -22.99 4.41
CA ASN A 267 14.95 -24.44 4.19
C ASN A 267 13.49 -24.89 3.91
N LYS A 268 12.84 -24.26 2.94
CA LYS A 268 11.42 -24.53 2.58
C LYS A 268 10.44 -24.41 3.75
N THR A 269 10.75 -23.53 4.69
CA THR A 269 9.91 -23.30 5.87
C THR A 269 9.67 -21.79 6.02
N ILE A 270 8.40 -21.40 6.07
CA ILE A 270 8.01 -20.04 6.49
C ILE A 270 8.26 -19.93 7.99
N ILE A 271 9.00 -18.89 8.37
CA ILE A 271 9.29 -18.57 9.77
C ILE A 271 8.66 -17.22 10.07
N VAL A 272 7.77 -17.19 11.08
CA VAL A 272 7.17 -15.98 11.61
C VAL A 272 7.56 -15.81 13.07
N LYS A 273 8.06 -14.62 13.44
CA LYS A 273 8.39 -14.26 14.83
C LYS A 273 7.75 -12.93 15.18
N LEU A 274 6.93 -12.95 16.23
CA LEU A 274 6.21 -11.81 16.77
C LEU A 274 6.61 -11.55 18.22
N SER A 275 6.48 -10.32 18.70
CA SER A 275 6.67 -10.00 20.12
C SER A 275 5.45 -10.39 20.98
N THR A 276 4.27 -10.49 20.37
CA THR A 276 3.01 -10.81 21.04
C THR A 276 2.29 -11.95 20.32
N LYS A 277 1.43 -12.69 21.04
CA LYS A 277 0.57 -13.68 20.39
C LYS A 277 -0.43 -12.98 19.49
N ALA A 278 -0.59 -13.52 18.29
CA ALA A 278 -1.54 -13.06 17.29
C ALA A 278 -2.04 -14.27 16.48
N GLU A 279 -3.17 -14.15 15.85
CA GLU A 279 -3.71 -15.16 14.95
C GLU A 279 -2.94 -15.08 13.62
N ILE A 280 -2.16 -16.12 13.32
CA ILE A 280 -1.38 -16.25 12.09
C ILE A 280 -2.13 -17.21 11.17
N LYS A 281 -2.45 -16.76 9.97
CA LYS A 281 -3.12 -17.53 8.93
C LYS A 281 -2.16 -17.77 7.77
N ILE A 282 -2.15 -18.99 7.25
CA ILE A 282 -1.43 -19.34 6.02
C ILE A 282 -2.46 -19.58 4.92
N ILE A 283 -2.32 -18.82 3.86
CA ILE A 283 -3.15 -18.90 2.67
C ILE A 283 -2.32 -19.52 1.55
N GLN A 284 -2.76 -20.63 1.01
CA GLN A 284 -2.12 -21.32 -0.12
C GLN A 284 -3.01 -21.22 -1.36
N ASN A 285 -2.50 -20.61 -2.43
CA ASN A 285 -3.25 -20.44 -3.68
C ASN A 285 -4.67 -19.87 -3.48
N GLY A 286 -4.80 -18.91 -2.58
CA GLY A 286 -6.07 -18.23 -2.26
C GLY A 286 -6.97 -18.96 -1.26
N THR A 287 -6.54 -20.10 -0.72
CA THR A 287 -7.31 -20.85 0.29
C THR A 287 -6.58 -20.85 1.63
N GLN A 288 -7.28 -20.49 2.70
CA GLN A 288 -6.73 -20.62 4.05
C GLN A 288 -6.58 -22.10 4.40
N ILE A 289 -5.34 -22.54 4.64
CA ILE A 289 -5.02 -23.95 4.96
C ILE A 289 -4.60 -24.13 6.41
N PHE A 290 -4.23 -23.04 7.11
CA PHE A 290 -3.74 -23.13 8.48
C PHE A 290 -4.07 -21.84 9.25
N THR A 291 -4.28 -21.96 10.56
CA THR A 291 -4.38 -20.86 11.49
C THR A 291 -3.89 -21.27 12.87
N GLU A 292 -3.16 -20.37 13.55
CA GLU A 292 -2.69 -20.59 14.92
C GLU A 292 -2.52 -19.26 15.66
N ASN A 293 -2.91 -19.21 16.94
CA ASN A 293 -2.68 -18.06 17.81
C ASN A 293 -1.34 -18.24 18.55
N THR A 294 -0.27 -17.72 17.97
CA THR A 294 1.10 -17.93 18.47
C THR A 294 1.99 -16.69 18.29
N LYS A 295 3.17 -16.70 18.92
CA LYS A 295 4.24 -15.73 18.68
C LYS A 295 5.25 -16.20 17.63
N ASN A 296 5.38 -17.52 17.49
CA ASN A 296 6.40 -18.14 16.65
C ASN A 296 5.75 -19.26 15.85
N LEU A 297 5.80 -19.12 14.54
CA LEU A 297 5.32 -20.14 13.62
C LEU A 297 6.50 -20.63 12.78
N LYS A 298 6.53 -21.95 12.55
CA LYS A 298 7.33 -22.59 11.51
C LYS A 298 6.39 -23.44 10.68
N PHE A 299 6.23 -23.10 9.43
CA PHE A 299 5.30 -23.78 8.52
C PHE A 299 6.04 -24.27 7.27
N PRO A 300 6.11 -25.59 7.02
CA PRO A 300 6.72 -26.12 5.80
C PRO A 300 5.90 -25.74 4.57
N ILE A 301 6.58 -25.45 3.47
CA ILE A 301 5.94 -25.07 2.21
C ILE A 301 6.45 -25.91 1.05
N ASP A 302 5.55 -26.21 0.13
CA ASP A 302 5.83 -27.02 -1.04
C ASP A 302 6.33 -26.15 -2.21
N GLU A 303 7.15 -26.73 -3.08
CA GLU A 303 7.45 -26.17 -4.40
C GLU A 303 6.16 -26.13 -5.25
N ASN A 304 6.10 -25.18 -6.17
CA ASN A 304 4.96 -24.99 -7.08
C ASN A 304 3.66 -24.46 -6.44
N ALA A 305 3.68 -24.05 -5.16
CA ALA A 305 2.57 -23.37 -4.53
C ALA A 305 2.95 -21.92 -4.17
N LYS A 306 1.97 -21.05 -4.14
CA LYS A 306 2.12 -19.67 -3.66
C LYS A 306 1.42 -19.52 -2.32
N TYR A 307 2.15 -18.96 -1.36
CA TYR A 307 1.68 -18.78 0.01
C TYR A 307 1.65 -17.31 0.35
N ARG A 308 0.68 -16.86 1.12
CA ARG A 308 0.75 -15.58 1.81
C ARG A 308 0.39 -15.74 3.28
N ILE A 309 0.80 -14.79 4.08
CA ILE A 309 0.60 -14.75 5.52
C ILE A 309 -0.32 -13.58 5.83
N GLU A 310 -1.37 -13.84 6.59
CA GLU A 310 -2.22 -12.83 7.19
C GLU A 310 -2.11 -12.94 8.71
N ILE A 311 -1.99 -11.83 9.40
CA ILE A 311 -1.88 -11.82 10.86
C ILE A 311 -2.91 -10.84 11.42
N ASP A 312 -3.79 -11.35 12.26
CA ASP A 312 -4.76 -10.56 13.00
C ASP A 312 -4.34 -10.43 14.47
N LEU A 313 -4.43 -9.21 15.00
CA LEU A 313 -4.22 -8.95 16.41
C LEU A 313 -5.52 -8.43 17.04
N LYS A 314 -6.04 -9.17 18.03
CA LYS A 314 -7.33 -8.86 18.68
C LYS A 314 -8.49 -8.77 17.67
N ASN A 315 -8.55 -9.70 16.74
CA ASN A 315 -9.53 -9.79 15.66
C ASN A 315 -9.52 -8.58 14.69
N GLN A 316 -8.39 -7.90 14.59
CA GLN A 316 -8.22 -6.79 13.65
C GLN A 316 -7.06 -7.10 12.70
N PRO A 317 -7.22 -6.87 11.37
CA PRO A 317 -6.18 -7.08 10.38
C PRO A 317 -4.94 -6.24 10.69
N TRP A 318 -3.81 -6.90 10.93
CA TRP A 318 -2.58 -6.23 11.33
C TRP A 318 -1.51 -6.28 10.24
N ILE A 319 -1.24 -7.47 9.68
CA ILE A 319 -0.14 -7.66 8.74
C ILE A 319 -0.59 -8.55 7.58
N PHE A 320 -0.20 -8.18 6.37
CA PHE A 320 -0.29 -8.98 5.16
C PHE A 320 1.07 -9.11 4.51
N SER A 321 1.48 -10.33 4.18
CA SER A 321 2.65 -10.53 3.31
C SER A 321 2.23 -10.49 1.85
N ASN A 322 3.21 -10.29 0.97
CA ASN A 322 3.07 -10.68 -0.43
C ASN A 322 3.07 -12.20 -0.57
N GLN A 323 2.83 -12.68 -1.80
CA GLN A 323 2.92 -14.09 -2.12
C GLN A 323 4.37 -14.57 -1.99
N ILE A 324 4.54 -15.72 -1.40
CA ILE A 324 5.81 -16.41 -1.18
C ILE A 324 5.79 -17.67 -2.04
N SER A 325 6.79 -17.85 -2.89
CA SER A 325 6.97 -19.08 -3.66
C SER A 325 8.41 -19.58 -3.58
N ILE A 326 8.60 -20.87 -3.63
CA ILE A 326 9.92 -21.49 -3.81
C ILE A 326 9.98 -22.00 -5.24
N LYS A 327 10.99 -21.57 -5.97
CA LYS A 327 11.32 -22.12 -7.29
C LYS A 327 12.40 -23.19 -7.16
#